data_24f9b8fa6327de72b8cd3e13903168d1
#
_entry.id   24f9b8fa6327de72b8cd3e13903168d1
#
_cell.length_a   1.000
_cell.length_b   1.000
_cell.length_c   1.000
_cell.angle_alpha   90.00
_cell.angle_beta   90.00
_cell.angle_gamma   90.00
#
_symmetry.space_group_name_H-M   'P 1'
#
loop_
_entity.id
_entity.type
_entity.pdbx_description
1 polymer ?
#
loop_
_entity_poly.entity_id
_entity_poly.type
_entity_poly.pdbx_seq_one_letter_code
_entity_poly.pdbx_strand_id
1 'polypeptide(L)'
;MTNNNRNINNIFYIFVTAHLIFWTLIPSLTNHNLPLDTIEALAWGSNLDWGFNKHPPMSAFFPEVFFQIFGAQDWAYYLLSQIFVIISFYYVFKFSQEFLKSDLLSLISVLLIEAIYFYNFTTPEFNVNVCQLPFWSLTVYFSWKIYTSKEIKFSDCFLVGLFAAFGFLSKYLFVYLLASIDLLFIYLIFIKKDRKFDFKYLITLEVFLIILVPHLIWLNNNEFITITYGLARTGLEQSGLIDHIKFPLIFLIKQIGLLIPFLILVWLLVKKIKFRIDFKDKKLLFLLAINI
;
A
#
# COMPACT_ATOMS: atom_id res chain seq x y z
N MET A 1 -4.26 -24.09 18.83
CA MET A 1 -2.99 -23.62 18.23
C MET A 1 -1.87 -24.51 18.75
N THR A 2 -1.13 -25.15 17.86
CA THR A 2 0.03 -25.96 18.27
C THR A 2 1.13 -25.06 18.82
N ASN A 3 1.99 -25.57 19.72
CA ASN A 3 3.12 -24.80 20.30
C ASN A 3 4.00 -24.14 19.21
N ASN A 4 4.11 -24.76 18.04
CA ASN A 4 4.90 -24.27 16.92
C ASN A 4 4.30 -22.97 16.30
N ASN A 5 2.99 -22.89 16.16
CA ASN A 5 2.32 -21.70 15.60
C ASN A 5 2.42 -20.48 16.55
N ARG A 6 2.39 -20.73 17.86
CA ARG A 6 2.60 -19.67 18.87
C ARG A 6 4.01 -19.09 18.78
N ASN A 7 5.00 -19.93 18.55
CA ASN A 7 6.39 -19.50 18.40
C ASN A 7 6.58 -18.65 17.13
N ILE A 8 5.97 -18.99 16.01
CA ILE A 8 6.08 -18.23 14.75
C ILE A 8 5.43 -16.83 14.89
N ASN A 9 4.25 -16.76 15.51
CA ASN A 9 3.61 -15.47 15.77
C ASN A 9 4.48 -14.58 16.68
N ASN A 10 5.11 -15.15 17.71
CA ASN A 10 6.02 -14.40 18.57
C ASN A 10 7.24 -13.88 17.79
N ILE A 11 7.81 -14.70 16.90
CA ILE A 11 8.93 -14.28 16.03
C ILE A 11 8.49 -13.11 15.13
N PHE A 12 7.29 -13.17 14.56
CA PHE A 12 6.73 -12.07 13.77
C PHE A 12 6.62 -10.78 14.61
N TYR A 13 6.08 -10.84 15.83
CA TYR A 13 5.97 -9.65 16.68
C TYR A 13 7.33 -9.10 17.11
N ILE A 14 8.30 -9.97 17.41
CA ILE A 14 9.68 -9.55 17.71
C ILE A 14 10.28 -8.84 16.48
N PHE A 15 10.10 -9.39 15.29
CA PHE A 15 10.60 -8.81 14.05
C PHE A 15 10.02 -7.42 13.79
N VAL A 16 8.69 -7.25 13.82
CA VAL A 16 8.08 -5.93 13.55
C VAL A 16 8.40 -4.90 14.63
N THR A 17 8.55 -5.33 15.89
CA THR A 17 8.99 -4.44 16.98
C THR A 17 10.45 -4.01 16.78
N ALA A 18 11.32 -4.95 16.42
CA ALA A 18 12.72 -4.63 16.11
C ALA A 18 12.85 -3.69 14.92
N HIS A 19 12.09 -3.93 13.84
CA HIS A 19 12.01 -3.06 12.67
C HIS A 19 11.58 -1.64 13.05
N LEU A 20 10.48 -1.50 13.81
CA LEU A 20 9.96 -0.22 14.29
C LEU A 20 11.06 0.55 15.06
N ILE A 21 11.68 -0.11 16.05
CA ILE A 21 12.70 0.53 16.89
C ILE A 21 13.92 0.92 16.06
N PHE A 22 14.42 0.02 15.22
CA PHE A 22 15.65 0.22 14.46
C PHE A 22 15.50 1.37 13.45
N TRP A 23 14.45 1.32 12.63
CA TRP A 23 14.20 2.32 11.58
C TRP A 23 13.59 3.64 12.08
N THR A 24 13.21 3.69 13.36
CA THR A 24 12.91 4.97 14.05
C THR A 24 14.17 5.57 14.64
N LEU A 25 14.95 4.79 15.41
CA LEU A 25 16.07 5.32 16.19
C LEU A 25 17.29 5.68 15.32
N ILE A 26 17.65 4.82 14.35
CA ILE A 26 18.83 5.08 13.53
C ILE A 26 18.73 6.42 12.80
N PRO A 27 17.70 6.68 11.98
CA PRO A 27 17.61 7.96 11.30
C PRO A 27 17.47 9.14 12.28
N SER A 28 16.81 8.94 13.43
CA SER A 28 16.69 9.98 14.45
C SER A 28 18.04 10.38 15.08
N LEU A 29 19.01 9.46 15.11
CA LEU A 29 20.32 9.69 15.71
C LEU A 29 21.38 10.12 14.67
N THR A 30 21.20 9.76 13.41
CA THR A 30 22.20 9.96 12.34
C THR A 30 21.89 11.13 11.43
N ASN A 31 20.62 11.46 11.24
CA ASN A 31 20.23 12.56 10.36
C ASN A 31 20.20 13.89 11.12
N HIS A 32 20.67 14.94 10.48
CA HIS A 32 20.64 16.30 11.03
C HIS A 32 19.34 17.05 10.70
N ASN A 33 18.60 16.58 9.69
CA ASN A 33 17.33 17.17 9.25
C ASN A 33 16.38 16.07 8.84
N LEU A 34 15.09 16.38 8.87
CA LEU A 34 14.07 15.53 8.25
C LEU A 34 14.26 15.46 6.73
N PRO A 35 13.87 14.33 6.11
CA PRO A 35 13.80 14.21 4.66
C PRO A 35 12.86 15.24 4.03
N LEU A 36 13.14 15.62 2.76
CA LEU A 36 12.46 16.72 2.08
C LEU A 36 10.95 16.54 1.99
N ASP A 37 10.50 15.36 1.57
CA ASP A 37 9.05 15.10 1.42
C ASP A 37 8.32 15.15 2.77
N THR A 38 8.99 14.79 3.87
CA THR A 38 8.42 14.89 5.23
C THR A 38 8.29 16.36 5.65
N ILE A 39 9.29 17.21 5.36
CA ILE A 39 9.22 18.65 5.64
C ILE A 39 8.09 19.30 4.81
N GLU A 40 7.99 18.93 3.53
CA GLU A 40 6.93 19.45 2.65
C GLU A 40 5.54 19.03 3.16
N ALA A 41 5.39 17.78 3.61
CA ALA A 41 4.14 17.27 4.17
C ALA A 41 3.73 18.03 5.45
N LEU A 42 4.68 18.37 6.32
CA LEU A 42 4.45 19.19 7.51
C LEU A 42 4.03 20.62 7.14
N ALA A 43 4.70 21.23 6.16
CA ALA A 43 4.36 22.57 5.68
C ALA A 43 2.94 22.63 5.11
N TRP A 44 2.49 21.58 4.42
CA TRP A 44 1.11 21.48 3.94
C TRP A 44 0.13 21.18 5.09
N GLY A 45 0.48 20.31 6.01
CA GLY A 45 -0.34 19.90 7.14
C GLY A 45 -0.75 21.07 8.02
N SER A 46 0.11 22.08 8.17
CA SER A 46 -0.19 23.29 8.97
C SER A 46 -1.43 24.05 8.49
N ASN A 47 -1.85 23.88 7.23
CA ASN A 47 -3.04 24.51 6.67
C ASN A 47 -4.28 23.59 6.72
N LEU A 48 -4.11 22.28 6.93
CA LEU A 48 -5.18 21.26 6.96
C LEU A 48 -6.16 21.36 5.78
N ASP A 49 -5.65 21.68 4.59
CA ASP A 49 -6.48 21.79 3.39
C ASP A 49 -6.80 20.41 2.79
N TRP A 50 -7.91 20.30 2.08
CA TRP A 50 -8.37 19.04 1.49
C TRP A 50 -7.63 18.61 0.23
N GLY A 51 -6.52 19.25 -0.07
CA GLY A 51 -5.63 18.91 -1.17
C GLY A 51 -4.50 19.92 -1.28
N PHE A 52 -3.47 19.55 -2.04
CA PHE A 52 -2.28 20.37 -2.28
C PHE A 52 -1.90 20.30 -3.76
N ASN A 53 -1.04 21.19 -4.20
CA ASN A 53 -0.67 21.28 -5.62
C ASN A 53 -0.08 19.96 -6.17
N LYS A 54 0.67 19.19 -5.35
CA LYS A 54 1.32 17.94 -5.78
C LYS A 54 0.56 16.67 -5.41
N HIS A 55 -0.15 16.68 -4.28
CA HIS A 55 -0.68 15.45 -3.67
C HIS A 55 -2.04 15.64 -3.02
N PRO A 56 -2.83 14.56 -2.89
CA PRO A 56 -4.02 14.51 -2.04
C PRO A 56 -3.67 14.71 -0.55
N PRO A 57 -4.68 14.92 0.34
CA PRO A 57 -4.43 15.49 1.67
C PRO A 57 -3.81 14.55 2.70
N MET A 58 -3.98 13.22 2.60
CA MET A 58 -3.64 12.30 3.70
C MET A 58 -2.16 12.31 4.07
N SER A 59 -1.26 12.48 3.09
CA SER A 59 0.18 12.56 3.36
C SER A 59 0.60 13.78 4.18
N ALA A 60 -0.25 14.80 4.25
CA ALA A 60 -0.06 15.99 5.07
C ALA A 60 -0.81 15.90 6.41
N PHE A 61 -1.99 15.28 6.44
CA PHE A 61 -2.80 15.17 7.66
C PHE A 61 -2.13 14.31 8.74
N PHE A 62 -1.50 13.20 8.38
CA PHE A 62 -0.85 12.35 9.37
C PHE A 62 0.36 13.01 10.04
N PRO A 63 1.30 13.66 9.33
CA PRO A 63 2.35 14.44 9.96
C PRO A 63 1.82 15.56 10.85
N GLU A 64 0.75 16.26 10.46
CA GLU A 64 0.14 17.29 11.26
C GLU A 64 -0.43 16.74 12.58
N VAL A 65 -1.14 15.60 12.55
CA VAL A 65 -1.61 14.92 13.76
C VAL A 65 -0.44 14.60 14.70
N PHE A 66 0.69 14.13 14.16
CA PHE A 66 1.89 13.85 14.94
C PHE A 66 2.54 15.11 15.48
N PHE A 67 2.54 16.21 14.71
CA PHE A 67 3.00 17.51 15.18
C PHE A 67 2.16 18.01 16.36
N GLN A 68 0.84 17.89 16.29
CA GLN A 68 -0.05 18.30 17.38
C GLN A 68 0.17 17.49 18.68
N ILE A 69 0.61 16.23 18.55
CA ILE A 69 0.85 15.35 19.71
C ILE A 69 2.27 15.51 20.26
N PHE A 70 3.28 15.55 19.41
CA PHE A 70 4.70 15.44 19.78
C PHE A 70 5.48 16.74 19.56
N GLY A 71 4.89 17.73 18.86
CA GLY A 71 5.58 18.97 18.48
C GLY A 71 6.65 18.75 17.40
N ALA A 72 7.57 19.70 17.28
CA ALA A 72 8.66 19.69 16.30
C ALA A 72 9.79 18.71 16.73
N GLN A 73 9.49 17.43 16.80
CA GLN A 73 10.41 16.38 17.18
C GLN A 73 10.66 15.43 16.00
N ASP A 74 11.85 15.42 15.43
CA ASP A 74 12.19 14.65 14.22
C ASP A 74 11.92 13.15 14.38
N TRP A 75 12.21 12.58 15.57
CA TRP A 75 11.95 11.16 15.85
C TRP A 75 10.47 10.78 15.68
N ALA A 76 9.56 11.70 15.93
CA ALA A 76 8.12 11.42 15.84
C ALA A 76 7.69 11.13 14.39
N TYR A 77 8.29 11.78 13.41
CA TYR A 77 7.97 11.57 11.99
C TYR A 77 8.61 10.30 11.44
N TYR A 78 9.79 9.92 11.93
CA TYR A 78 10.35 8.59 11.67
C TYR A 78 9.46 7.50 12.29
N LEU A 79 8.98 7.70 13.52
CA LEU A 79 8.05 6.79 14.17
C LEU A 79 6.73 6.66 13.38
N LEU A 80 6.15 7.79 12.95
CA LEU A 80 4.95 7.80 12.09
C LEU A 80 5.16 6.91 10.86
N SER A 81 6.25 7.12 10.16
CA SER A 81 6.59 6.35 8.97
C SER A 81 6.65 4.86 9.27
N GLN A 82 7.34 4.47 10.34
CA GLN A 82 7.49 3.05 10.70
C GLN A 82 6.19 2.42 11.23
N ILE A 83 5.31 3.18 11.86
CA ILE A 83 3.96 2.70 12.20
C ILE A 83 3.20 2.30 10.94
N PHE A 84 3.28 3.08 9.86
CA PHE A 84 2.62 2.77 8.59
C PHE A 84 3.20 1.50 7.95
N VAL A 85 4.51 1.32 8.01
CA VAL A 85 5.19 0.11 7.52
C VAL A 85 4.76 -1.12 8.30
N ILE A 86 4.79 -1.08 9.64
CA ILE A 86 4.45 -2.26 10.45
C ILE A 86 2.95 -2.63 10.37
N ILE A 87 2.04 -1.65 10.18
CA ILE A 87 0.64 -1.95 9.89
C ILE A 87 0.54 -2.71 8.57
N SER A 88 1.27 -2.28 7.54
CA SER A 88 1.33 -2.99 6.27
C SER A 88 1.86 -4.42 6.44
N PHE A 89 2.98 -4.61 7.15
CA PHE A 89 3.55 -5.93 7.43
C PHE A 89 2.56 -6.84 8.18
N TYR A 90 1.85 -6.28 9.15
CA TYR A 90 0.84 -7.03 9.89
C TYR A 90 -0.28 -7.55 8.98
N TYR A 91 -0.81 -6.72 8.08
CA TYR A 91 -1.88 -7.14 7.18
C TYR A 91 -1.39 -8.04 6.05
N VAL A 92 -0.15 -7.88 5.59
CA VAL A 92 0.49 -8.85 4.69
C VAL A 92 0.65 -10.21 5.39
N PHE A 93 1.07 -10.23 6.65
CA PHE A 93 1.16 -11.47 7.43
C PHE A 93 -0.21 -12.14 7.58
N LYS A 94 -1.25 -11.38 7.94
CA LYS A 94 -2.64 -11.87 8.05
C LYS A 94 -3.18 -12.40 6.73
N PHE A 95 -3.00 -11.64 5.65
CA PHE A 95 -3.38 -12.09 4.31
C PHE A 95 -2.66 -13.40 3.94
N SER A 96 -1.35 -13.46 4.16
CA SER A 96 -0.55 -14.66 3.86
C SER A 96 -0.98 -15.87 4.68
N GLN A 97 -1.35 -15.70 5.97
CA GLN A 97 -1.90 -16.78 6.79
C GLN A 97 -3.18 -17.36 6.20
N GLU A 98 -4.10 -16.51 5.76
CA GLU A 98 -5.34 -16.96 5.13
C GLU A 98 -5.12 -17.55 3.74
N PHE A 99 -4.18 -17.00 2.98
CA PHE A 99 -3.88 -17.40 1.62
C PHE A 99 -3.06 -18.69 1.55
N LEU A 100 -1.93 -18.76 2.28
CA LEU A 100 -0.98 -19.87 2.24
C LEU A 100 -1.36 -21.01 3.21
N LYS A 101 -2.20 -20.72 4.22
CA LYS A 101 -2.57 -21.67 5.30
C LYS A 101 -1.36 -22.24 6.06
N SER A 102 -0.30 -21.44 6.20
CA SER A 102 0.95 -21.79 6.86
C SER A 102 1.56 -20.57 7.52
N ASP A 103 1.69 -20.59 8.85
CA ASP A 103 2.28 -19.49 9.60
C ASP A 103 3.75 -19.27 9.23
N LEU A 104 4.49 -20.34 8.98
CA LEU A 104 5.90 -20.26 8.57
C LEU A 104 6.05 -19.58 7.20
N LEU A 105 5.25 -19.96 6.21
CA LEU A 105 5.29 -19.32 4.90
C LEU A 105 4.83 -17.87 4.98
N SER A 106 3.91 -17.55 5.87
CA SER A 106 3.45 -16.18 6.11
C SER A 106 4.55 -15.31 6.71
N LEU A 107 5.32 -15.84 7.67
CA LEU A 107 6.49 -15.16 8.21
C LEU A 107 7.54 -14.94 7.12
N ILE A 108 7.85 -15.97 6.33
CA ILE A 108 8.79 -15.86 5.20
C ILE A 108 8.33 -14.78 4.22
N SER A 109 7.03 -14.71 3.91
CA SER A 109 6.49 -13.67 3.01
C SER A 109 6.80 -12.25 3.50
N VAL A 110 6.67 -11.99 4.81
CA VAL A 110 7.00 -10.67 5.38
C VAL A 110 8.51 -10.44 5.41
N LEU A 111 9.31 -11.44 5.78
CA LEU A 111 10.77 -11.32 5.75
C LEU A 111 11.32 -11.09 4.34
N LEU A 112 10.65 -11.60 3.31
CA LEU A 112 11.01 -11.34 1.91
C LEU A 112 10.75 -9.87 1.52
N ILE A 113 9.73 -9.23 2.08
CA ILE A 113 9.46 -7.80 1.86
C ILE A 113 10.61 -6.95 2.42
N GLU A 114 11.16 -7.33 3.57
CA GLU A 114 12.32 -6.64 4.17
C GLU A 114 13.55 -6.66 3.25
N ALA A 115 13.68 -7.64 2.35
CA ALA A 115 14.76 -7.67 1.36
C ALA A 115 14.58 -6.66 0.21
N ILE A 116 13.44 -5.98 0.15
CA ILE A 116 13.16 -4.95 -0.84
C ILE A 116 13.60 -3.61 -0.25
N TYR A 117 14.57 -2.96 -0.90
CA TYR A 117 15.16 -1.67 -0.49
C TYR A 117 14.14 -0.61 -0.09
N PHE A 118 12.97 -0.60 -0.72
CA PHE A 118 11.91 0.36 -0.44
C PHE A 118 11.40 0.24 1.02
N TYR A 119 11.22 -0.97 1.56
CA TYR A 119 10.58 -1.18 2.86
C TYR A 119 11.49 -0.93 4.06
N ASN A 120 12.76 -0.62 3.82
CA ASN A 120 13.72 -0.32 4.87
C ASN A 120 14.43 1.04 4.65
N PHE A 121 15.33 1.16 3.68
CA PHE A 121 16.14 2.36 3.50
C PHE A 121 15.37 3.61 3.05
N THR A 122 14.23 3.46 2.35
CA THR A 122 13.46 4.62 1.90
C THR A 122 12.29 4.98 2.81
N THR A 123 11.83 4.03 3.63
CA THR A 123 10.66 4.25 4.52
C THR A 123 10.90 5.16 5.72
N PRO A 124 12.11 5.50 6.19
CA PRO A 124 12.26 6.58 7.15
C PRO A 124 11.69 7.92 6.68
N GLU A 125 11.69 8.19 5.38
CA GLU A 125 11.02 9.36 4.82
C GLU A 125 9.51 9.15 4.73
N PHE A 126 8.75 9.85 5.57
CA PHE A 126 7.30 9.84 5.44
C PHE A 126 6.86 10.66 4.22
N ASN A 127 6.34 9.98 3.23
CA ASN A 127 5.85 10.55 1.98
C ASN A 127 4.59 9.82 1.51
N VAL A 128 4.04 10.23 0.36
CA VAL A 128 2.83 9.63 -0.23
C VAL A 128 2.94 8.12 -0.47
N ASN A 129 4.16 7.61 -0.74
CA ASN A 129 4.36 6.17 -0.97
C ASN A 129 4.25 5.39 0.34
N VAL A 130 4.83 5.90 1.42
CA VAL A 130 4.72 5.31 2.75
C VAL A 130 3.30 5.47 3.29
N CYS A 131 2.71 6.64 3.11
CA CYS A 131 1.33 6.93 3.53
C CYS A 131 0.31 5.94 2.95
N GLN A 132 0.44 5.49 1.71
CA GLN A 132 -0.50 4.56 1.10
C GLN A 132 -0.30 3.09 1.53
N LEU A 133 0.87 2.69 2.07
CA LEU A 133 1.21 1.28 2.35
C LEU A 133 0.18 0.52 3.20
N PRO A 134 -0.23 1.03 4.38
CA PRO A 134 -1.21 0.32 5.20
C PRO A 134 -2.55 0.20 4.49
N PHE A 135 -2.97 1.23 3.77
CA PHE A 135 -4.25 1.22 3.07
C PHE A 135 -4.24 0.23 1.90
N TRP A 136 -3.10 0.05 1.22
CA TRP A 136 -2.92 -0.96 0.19
C TRP A 136 -3.12 -2.37 0.76
N SER A 137 -2.40 -2.70 1.81
CA SER A 137 -2.47 -4.02 2.44
C SER A 137 -3.83 -4.30 3.07
N LEU A 138 -4.47 -3.29 3.70
CA LEU A 138 -5.81 -3.38 4.26
C LEU A 138 -6.87 -3.59 3.17
N THR A 139 -6.82 -2.81 2.09
CA THR A 139 -7.76 -2.95 0.96
C THR A 139 -7.66 -4.34 0.34
N VAL A 140 -6.44 -4.84 0.09
CA VAL A 140 -6.22 -6.20 -0.42
C VAL A 140 -6.74 -7.26 0.55
N TYR A 141 -6.46 -7.12 1.86
CA TYR A 141 -6.88 -8.09 2.87
C TYR A 141 -8.41 -8.19 2.97
N PHE A 142 -9.11 -7.06 3.07
CA PHE A 142 -10.57 -7.07 3.18
C PHE A 142 -11.25 -7.45 1.86
N SER A 143 -10.68 -7.08 0.71
CA SER A 143 -11.13 -7.58 -0.60
C SER A 143 -10.97 -9.10 -0.72
N TRP A 144 -9.88 -9.66 -0.19
CA TRP A 144 -9.70 -11.12 -0.09
C TRP A 144 -10.77 -11.77 0.78
N LYS A 145 -11.13 -11.18 1.91
CA LYS A 145 -12.22 -11.67 2.77
C LYS A 145 -13.55 -11.70 2.03
N ILE A 146 -13.88 -10.63 1.32
CA ILE A 146 -15.07 -10.59 0.47
C ILE A 146 -14.96 -11.66 -0.63
N TYR A 147 -13.81 -11.78 -1.27
CA TYR A 147 -13.56 -12.72 -2.36
C TYR A 147 -13.71 -14.18 -1.95
N THR A 148 -13.33 -14.55 -0.74
CA THR A 148 -13.38 -15.94 -0.25
C THR A 148 -14.64 -16.28 0.53
N SER A 149 -15.37 -15.28 1.01
CA SER A 149 -16.58 -15.49 1.82
C SER A 149 -17.74 -16.01 0.97
N LYS A 150 -18.54 -16.90 1.54
CA LYS A 150 -19.83 -17.32 0.96
C LYS A 150 -20.90 -16.25 1.17
N GLU A 151 -20.88 -15.59 2.32
CA GLU A 151 -21.79 -14.50 2.67
C GLU A 151 -20.98 -13.20 2.88
N ILE A 152 -21.34 -12.17 2.17
CA ILE A 152 -20.67 -10.87 2.25
C ILE A 152 -21.09 -10.17 3.54
N LYS A 153 -20.12 -9.73 4.32
CA LYS A 153 -20.36 -8.96 5.54
C LYS A 153 -20.36 -7.46 5.22
N PHE A 154 -21.31 -6.74 5.81
CA PHE A 154 -21.37 -5.28 5.75
C PHE A 154 -20.04 -4.64 6.18
N SER A 155 -19.47 -5.12 7.31
CA SER A 155 -18.22 -4.61 7.85
C SER A 155 -17.04 -4.72 6.88
N ASP A 156 -16.94 -5.81 6.11
CA ASP A 156 -15.85 -5.99 5.18
C ASP A 156 -15.98 -5.03 3.98
N CYS A 157 -17.21 -4.81 3.47
CA CYS A 157 -17.47 -3.81 2.43
C CYS A 157 -17.21 -2.39 2.90
N PHE A 158 -17.65 -2.03 4.11
CA PHE A 158 -17.38 -0.73 4.72
C PHE A 158 -15.87 -0.49 4.85
N LEU A 159 -15.09 -1.48 5.35
CA LEU A 159 -13.65 -1.36 5.53
C LEU A 159 -12.91 -1.26 4.20
N VAL A 160 -13.34 -1.98 3.15
CA VAL A 160 -12.77 -1.80 1.81
C VAL A 160 -12.99 -0.37 1.33
N GLY A 161 -14.22 0.17 1.43
CA GLY A 161 -14.51 1.54 1.02
C GLY A 161 -13.70 2.59 1.79
N LEU A 162 -13.59 2.41 3.12
CA LEU A 162 -12.81 3.29 3.99
C LEU A 162 -11.33 3.31 3.61
N PHE A 163 -10.69 2.12 3.50
CA PHE A 163 -9.26 2.04 3.20
C PHE A 163 -8.95 2.37 1.74
N ALA A 164 -9.87 2.08 0.82
CA ALA A 164 -9.79 2.52 -0.56
C ALA A 164 -9.75 4.05 -0.66
N ALA A 165 -10.63 4.74 0.07
CA ALA A 165 -10.67 6.20 0.10
C ALA A 165 -9.38 6.79 0.70
N PHE A 166 -8.92 6.29 1.84
CA PHE A 166 -7.68 6.76 2.46
C PHE A 166 -6.45 6.46 1.59
N GLY A 167 -6.41 5.31 0.93
CA GLY A 167 -5.35 4.98 -0.01
C GLY A 167 -5.33 5.92 -1.22
N PHE A 168 -6.48 6.21 -1.81
CA PHE A 168 -6.62 7.15 -2.92
C PHE A 168 -6.27 8.58 -2.50
N LEU A 169 -6.72 9.01 -1.31
CA LEU A 169 -6.38 10.32 -0.73
C LEU A 169 -4.92 10.41 -0.23
N SER A 170 -4.20 9.30 -0.16
CA SER A 170 -2.75 9.28 0.04
C SER A 170 -2.00 9.47 -1.26
N LYS A 171 -2.44 8.81 -2.34
CA LYS A 171 -1.82 8.89 -3.66
C LYS A 171 -2.79 8.42 -4.75
N TYR A 172 -2.99 9.21 -5.81
CA TYR A 172 -3.93 8.88 -6.90
C TYR A 172 -3.59 7.57 -7.63
N LEU A 173 -2.32 7.17 -7.68
CA LEU A 173 -1.94 5.89 -8.29
C LEU A 173 -2.57 4.68 -7.60
N PHE A 174 -3.15 4.85 -6.42
CA PHE A 174 -3.96 3.83 -5.75
C PHE A 174 -5.16 3.37 -6.59
N VAL A 175 -5.60 4.21 -7.52
CA VAL A 175 -6.69 3.89 -8.47
C VAL A 175 -6.42 2.61 -9.26
N TYR A 176 -5.16 2.28 -9.55
CA TYR A 176 -4.83 1.05 -10.28
C TYR A 176 -5.22 -0.20 -9.48
N LEU A 177 -4.95 -0.23 -8.17
CA LEU A 177 -5.40 -1.31 -7.31
C LEU A 177 -6.93 -1.41 -7.29
N LEU A 178 -7.62 -0.27 -7.14
CA LEU A 178 -9.08 -0.24 -7.09
C LEU A 178 -9.69 -0.73 -8.40
N ALA A 179 -9.23 -0.22 -9.54
CA ALA A 179 -9.68 -0.66 -10.85
C ALA A 179 -9.46 -2.16 -11.06
N SER A 180 -8.32 -2.69 -10.62
CA SER A 180 -8.00 -4.12 -10.74
C SER A 180 -8.92 -4.99 -9.89
N ILE A 181 -9.23 -4.57 -8.66
CA ILE A 181 -10.17 -5.26 -7.78
C ILE A 181 -11.59 -5.19 -8.37
N ASP A 182 -12.02 -4.02 -8.83
CA ASP A 182 -13.35 -3.84 -9.42
C ASP A 182 -13.52 -4.70 -10.67
N LEU A 183 -12.52 -4.72 -11.57
CA LEU A 183 -12.53 -5.58 -12.75
C LEU A 183 -12.62 -7.06 -12.39
N LEU A 184 -11.92 -7.50 -11.33
CA LEU A 184 -12.03 -8.87 -10.83
C LEU A 184 -13.47 -9.19 -10.40
N PHE A 185 -14.11 -8.32 -9.61
CA PHE A 185 -15.47 -8.56 -9.14
C PHE A 185 -16.49 -8.47 -10.28
N ILE A 186 -16.35 -7.53 -11.21
CA ILE A 186 -17.17 -7.45 -12.43
C ILE A 186 -17.05 -8.74 -13.24
N TYR A 187 -15.84 -9.23 -13.46
CA TYR A 187 -15.58 -10.49 -14.15
C TYR A 187 -16.29 -11.67 -13.47
N LEU A 188 -16.19 -11.78 -12.14
CA LEU A 188 -16.79 -12.89 -11.39
C LEU A 188 -18.33 -12.85 -11.36
N ILE A 189 -18.92 -11.66 -11.33
CA ILE A 189 -20.38 -11.48 -11.21
C ILE A 189 -21.03 -11.58 -12.59
N PHE A 190 -20.54 -10.85 -13.59
CA PHE A 190 -21.24 -10.67 -14.86
C PHE A 190 -20.73 -11.61 -15.96
N ILE A 191 -19.44 -11.94 -15.98
CA ILE A 191 -18.84 -12.77 -17.05
C ILE A 191 -18.80 -14.23 -16.64
N LYS A 192 -18.08 -14.55 -15.56
CA LYS A 192 -17.91 -15.92 -15.10
C LYS A 192 -19.14 -16.46 -14.35
N LYS A 193 -19.95 -15.56 -13.79
CA LYS A 193 -21.16 -15.87 -13.02
C LYS A 193 -20.92 -16.82 -11.83
N ASP A 194 -19.71 -16.80 -11.29
CA ASP A 194 -19.33 -17.56 -10.09
C ASP A 194 -19.90 -16.93 -8.80
N ARG A 195 -20.35 -15.68 -8.88
CA ARG A 195 -20.94 -14.91 -7.79
C ARG A 195 -22.20 -14.19 -8.24
N LYS A 196 -23.15 -14.06 -7.30
CA LYS A 196 -24.31 -13.19 -7.49
C LYS A 196 -23.96 -11.76 -7.06
N PHE A 197 -24.57 -10.79 -7.71
CA PHE A 197 -24.52 -9.40 -7.24
C PHE A 197 -25.20 -9.30 -5.86
N ASP A 198 -24.55 -8.61 -4.92
CA ASP A 198 -25.09 -8.30 -3.60
C ASP A 198 -25.04 -6.77 -3.42
N PHE A 199 -26.15 -6.18 -2.99
CA PHE A 199 -26.22 -4.72 -2.77
C PHE A 199 -25.20 -4.21 -1.76
N LYS A 200 -24.65 -5.06 -0.90
CA LYS A 200 -23.55 -4.69 0.01
C LYS A 200 -22.29 -4.20 -0.71
N TYR A 201 -22.08 -4.59 -1.97
CA TYR A 201 -20.98 -4.00 -2.76
C TYR A 201 -21.14 -2.49 -2.95
N LEU A 202 -22.37 -1.97 -2.98
CA LEU A 202 -22.62 -0.53 -3.10
C LEU A 202 -22.12 0.23 -1.87
N ILE A 203 -22.10 -0.40 -0.67
CA ILE A 203 -21.57 0.20 0.54
C ILE A 203 -20.10 0.59 0.36
N THR A 204 -19.30 -0.25 -0.32
CA THR A 204 -17.91 0.07 -0.63
C THR A 204 -17.81 1.36 -1.44
N LEU A 205 -18.63 1.49 -2.47
CA LEU A 205 -18.67 2.67 -3.34
C LEU A 205 -19.19 3.91 -2.59
N GLU A 206 -20.26 3.77 -1.82
CA GLU A 206 -20.84 4.87 -1.04
C GLU A 206 -19.85 5.43 -0.03
N VAL A 207 -19.22 4.57 0.77
CA VAL A 207 -18.22 4.98 1.78
C VAL A 207 -17.03 5.65 1.10
N PHE A 208 -16.52 5.08 0.01
CA PHE A 208 -15.45 5.67 -0.79
C PHE A 208 -15.81 7.07 -1.26
N LEU A 209 -16.95 7.22 -1.91
CA LEU A 209 -17.39 8.52 -2.46
C LEU A 209 -17.65 9.56 -1.37
N ILE A 210 -18.31 9.19 -0.26
CA ILE A 210 -18.58 10.12 0.86
C ILE A 210 -17.27 10.70 1.41
N ILE A 211 -16.26 9.87 1.59
CA ILE A 211 -14.96 10.32 2.12
C ILE A 211 -14.21 11.20 1.10
N LEU A 212 -14.42 10.97 -0.20
CA LEU A 212 -13.80 11.77 -1.25
C LEU A 212 -14.44 13.13 -1.46
N VAL A 213 -15.71 13.33 -1.08
CA VAL A 213 -16.45 14.57 -1.36
C VAL A 213 -15.69 15.83 -0.97
N PRO A 214 -15.10 15.99 0.22
CA PRO A 214 -14.39 17.22 0.57
C PRO A 214 -13.21 17.50 -0.37
N HIS A 215 -12.47 16.46 -0.74
CA HIS A 215 -11.36 16.57 -1.69
C HIS A 215 -11.82 16.93 -3.10
N LEU A 216 -12.93 16.35 -3.57
CA LEU A 216 -13.50 16.65 -4.89
C LEU A 216 -13.98 18.12 -4.96
N ILE A 217 -14.60 18.62 -3.89
CA ILE A 217 -14.98 20.03 -3.78
C ILE A 217 -13.73 20.93 -3.84
N TRP A 218 -12.70 20.57 -3.07
CA TRP A 218 -11.44 21.29 -3.07
C TRP A 218 -10.78 21.29 -4.47
N LEU A 219 -10.72 20.16 -5.15
CA LEU A 219 -10.18 20.06 -6.52
C LEU A 219 -10.91 20.98 -7.50
N ASN A 220 -12.24 21.00 -7.45
CA ASN A 220 -13.04 21.85 -8.31
C ASN A 220 -12.74 23.35 -8.05
N ASN A 221 -12.60 23.74 -6.77
CA ASN A 221 -12.31 25.12 -6.38
C ASN A 221 -10.88 25.54 -6.69
N ASN A 222 -9.96 24.58 -6.89
CA ASN A 222 -8.54 24.84 -7.18
C ASN A 222 -8.15 24.37 -8.60
N GLU A 223 -9.09 24.43 -9.56
CA GLU A 223 -8.84 24.18 -10.99
C GLU A 223 -8.14 22.84 -11.28
N PHE A 224 -8.39 21.82 -10.45
CA PHE A 224 -7.79 20.48 -10.54
C PHE A 224 -6.25 20.49 -10.52
N ILE A 225 -5.64 21.45 -9.81
CA ILE A 225 -4.20 21.69 -9.80
C ILE A 225 -3.36 20.44 -9.51
N THR A 226 -3.80 19.57 -8.59
CA THR A 226 -3.08 18.32 -8.25
C THR A 226 -3.02 17.36 -9.44
N ILE A 227 -4.10 17.29 -10.21
CA ILE A 227 -4.19 16.42 -11.39
C ILE A 227 -3.36 17.00 -12.53
N THR A 228 -3.49 18.31 -12.80
CA THR A 228 -2.73 19.00 -13.86
C THR A 228 -1.23 18.95 -13.58
N TYR A 229 -0.81 19.14 -12.32
CA TYR A 229 0.59 18.97 -11.91
C TYR A 229 1.09 17.54 -12.18
N GLY A 230 0.30 16.52 -11.81
CA GLY A 230 0.64 15.12 -12.07
C GLY A 230 0.81 14.83 -13.57
N LEU A 231 -0.10 15.32 -14.42
CA LEU A 231 -0.04 15.16 -15.86
C LEU A 231 1.16 15.90 -16.46
N ALA A 232 1.41 17.15 -16.08
CA ALA A 232 2.57 17.92 -16.56
C ALA A 232 3.90 17.21 -16.22
N ARG A 233 3.98 16.57 -15.06
CA ARG A 233 5.18 15.85 -14.63
C ARG A 233 5.45 14.56 -15.42
N THR A 234 4.47 14.02 -16.15
CA THR A 234 4.69 12.85 -17.02
C THR A 234 5.53 13.17 -18.26
N GLY A 235 5.69 14.45 -18.62
CA GLY A 235 6.47 14.88 -19.78
C GLY A 235 5.88 14.46 -21.12
N LEU A 236 4.58 14.12 -21.19
CA LEU A 236 3.91 13.61 -22.39
C LEU A 236 4.01 14.57 -23.57
N GLU A 237 4.06 15.89 -23.32
CA GLU A 237 4.15 16.92 -24.37
C GLU A 237 5.53 17.03 -25.03
N GLN A 238 6.57 16.45 -24.43
CA GLN A 238 7.98 16.56 -24.87
C GLN A 238 8.59 15.24 -25.30
N SER A 239 7.83 14.12 -25.30
CA SER A 239 8.37 12.79 -25.58
C SER A 239 8.42 12.48 -27.07
N GLY A 240 9.60 12.05 -27.55
CA GLY A 240 9.79 11.48 -28.89
C GLY A 240 9.39 10.00 -28.96
N LEU A 241 9.16 9.47 -30.17
CA LEU A 241 8.80 8.04 -30.37
C LEU A 241 9.81 7.08 -29.72
N ILE A 242 11.08 7.42 -29.71
CA ILE A 242 12.15 6.59 -29.09
C ILE A 242 11.98 6.52 -27.57
N ASP A 243 11.46 7.57 -26.94
CA ASP A 243 11.27 7.64 -25.49
C ASP A 243 10.22 6.65 -25.00
N HIS A 244 9.23 6.33 -25.83
CA HIS A 244 8.23 5.30 -25.53
C HIS A 244 8.81 3.87 -25.44
N ILE A 245 9.99 3.63 -25.98
CA ILE A 245 10.71 2.34 -25.87
C ILE A 245 11.81 2.46 -24.80
N LYS A 246 12.59 3.53 -24.84
CA LYS A 246 13.75 3.74 -23.96
C LYS A 246 13.37 3.79 -22.49
N PHE A 247 12.37 4.59 -22.10
CA PHE A 247 12.01 4.73 -20.68
C PHE A 247 11.39 3.47 -20.09
N PRO A 248 10.49 2.73 -20.74
CA PRO A 248 10.04 1.42 -20.26
C PRO A 248 11.17 0.41 -20.07
N LEU A 249 12.16 0.35 -20.98
CA LEU A 249 13.32 -0.53 -20.83
C LEU A 249 14.19 -0.14 -19.64
N ILE A 250 14.49 1.16 -19.48
CA ILE A 250 15.24 1.67 -18.33
C ILE A 250 14.48 1.35 -17.03
N PHE A 251 13.17 1.55 -17.00
CA PHE A 251 12.34 1.21 -15.86
C PHE A 251 12.44 -0.28 -15.52
N LEU A 252 12.28 -1.16 -16.52
CA LEU A 252 12.38 -2.62 -16.32
C LEU A 252 13.74 -3.03 -15.76
N ILE A 253 14.84 -2.49 -16.30
CA ILE A 253 16.20 -2.79 -15.82
C ILE A 253 16.37 -2.34 -14.37
N LYS A 254 15.88 -1.14 -14.03
CA LYS A 254 15.93 -0.63 -12.65
C LYS A 254 15.09 -1.50 -11.69
N GLN A 255 13.90 -1.96 -12.11
CA GLN A 255 13.07 -2.85 -11.29
C GLN A 255 13.78 -4.20 -11.04
N ILE A 256 14.39 -4.80 -12.06
CA ILE A 256 15.19 -6.04 -11.90
C ILE A 256 16.33 -5.78 -10.90
N GLY A 257 17.06 -4.67 -11.05
CA GLY A 257 18.14 -4.31 -10.12
C GLY A 257 17.70 -4.19 -8.67
N LEU A 258 16.55 -3.53 -8.43
CA LEU A 258 15.97 -3.39 -7.10
C LEU A 258 15.51 -4.72 -6.47
N LEU A 259 15.17 -5.71 -7.31
CA LEU A 259 14.75 -7.03 -6.85
C LEU A 259 15.93 -7.98 -6.58
N ILE A 260 17.18 -7.63 -6.88
CA ILE A 260 18.34 -8.51 -6.67
C ILE A 260 18.43 -9.00 -5.21
N PRO A 261 18.36 -8.15 -4.16
CA PRO A 261 18.40 -8.61 -2.78
C PRO A 261 17.28 -9.59 -2.45
N PHE A 262 16.06 -9.29 -2.93
CA PHE A 262 14.91 -10.17 -2.78
C PHE A 262 15.15 -11.54 -3.45
N LEU A 263 15.66 -11.57 -4.68
CA LEU A 263 15.94 -12.80 -5.41
C LEU A 263 17.03 -13.64 -4.72
N ILE A 264 18.07 -12.99 -4.16
CA ILE A 264 19.11 -13.67 -3.37
C ILE A 264 18.46 -14.32 -2.13
N LEU A 265 17.60 -13.59 -1.41
CA LEU A 265 16.92 -14.11 -0.23
C LEU A 265 15.98 -15.28 -0.58
N VAL A 266 15.23 -15.17 -1.68
CA VAL A 266 14.41 -16.29 -2.20
C VAL A 266 15.26 -17.51 -2.48
N TRP A 267 16.41 -17.34 -3.15
CA TRP A 267 17.33 -18.43 -3.45
C TRP A 267 17.89 -19.10 -2.19
N LEU A 268 18.19 -18.32 -1.15
CA LEU A 268 18.70 -18.84 0.13
C LEU A 268 17.61 -19.58 0.94
N LEU A 269 16.38 -19.07 0.93
CA LEU A 269 15.29 -19.61 1.74
C LEU A 269 14.53 -20.76 1.07
N VAL A 270 14.48 -20.78 -0.25
CA VAL A 270 13.68 -21.72 -1.02
C VAL A 270 14.56 -22.72 -1.76
N LYS A 271 14.82 -23.87 -1.14
CA LYS A 271 15.70 -24.93 -1.72
C LYS A 271 15.18 -25.54 -3.04
N LYS A 272 13.86 -25.56 -3.28
CA LYS A 272 13.25 -26.10 -4.50
C LYS A 272 11.99 -25.30 -4.85
N ILE A 273 12.03 -24.57 -5.94
CA ILE A 273 10.88 -23.87 -6.50
C ILE A 273 10.23 -24.79 -7.54
N LYS A 274 8.97 -25.19 -7.28
CA LYS A 274 8.16 -25.92 -8.26
C LYS A 274 7.10 -24.91 -8.76
N PHE A 275 7.22 -24.49 -10.02
CA PHE A 275 6.18 -23.70 -10.67
C PHE A 275 5.07 -24.63 -11.18
N ARG A 276 3.88 -24.48 -10.64
CA ARG A 276 2.66 -25.09 -11.15
C ARG A 276 1.62 -23.99 -11.31
N ILE A 277 1.38 -23.59 -12.53
CA ILE A 277 0.40 -22.53 -12.85
C ILE A 277 -0.91 -23.24 -13.21
N ASP A 278 -1.94 -23.05 -12.40
CA ASP A 278 -3.30 -23.48 -12.69
C ASP A 278 -4.21 -22.23 -12.77
N PHE A 279 -4.56 -21.83 -13.98
CA PHE A 279 -5.42 -20.68 -14.23
C PHE A 279 -6.87 -20.84 -13.70
N LYS A 280 -7.26 -22.06 -13.27
CA LYS A 280 -8.54 -22.31 -12.60
C LYS A 280 -8.46 -22.06 -11.09
N ASP A 281 -7.25 -21.94 -10.53
CA ASP A 281 -7.07 -21.64 -9.12
C ASP A 281 -7.56 -20.23 -8.79
N LYS A 282 -8.58 -20.16 -7.93
CA LYS A 282 -9.15 -18.88 -7.47
C LYS A 282 -8.11 -18.00 -6.76
N LYS A 283 -7.13 -18.61 -6.08
CA LYS A 283 -6.06 -17.87 -5.42
C LYS A 283 -5.15 -17.19 -6.44
N LEU A 284 -4.76 -17.92 -7.50
CA LEU A 284 -3.96 -17.36 -8.58
C LEU A 284 -4.70 -16.22 -9.28
N LEU A 285 -6.00 -16.38 -9.56
CA LEU A 285 -6.81 -15.34 -10.16
C LEU A 285 -6.82 -14.05 -9.33
N PHE A 286 -6.99 -14.15 -8.00
CA PHE A 286 -6.94 -13.00 -7.11
C PHE A 286 -5.56 -12.33 -7.12
N LEU A 287 -4.47 -13.11 -7.01
CA LEU A 287 -3.10 -12.56 -7.05
C LEU A 287 -2.80 -11.86 -8.38
N LEU A 288 -3.21 -12.43 -9.51
CA LEU A 288 -3.03 -11.78 -10.80
C LEU A 288 -3.80 -10.46 -10.85
N ALA A 289 -5.05 -10.44 -10.38
CA ALA A 289 -5.85 -9.24 -10.40
C ALA A 289 -5.25 -8.09 -9.59
N ILE A 290 -4.70 -8.34 -8.41
CA ILE A 290 -4.11 -7.27 -7.57
C ILE A 290 -2.70 -6.81 -8.00
N ASN A 291 -2.10 -7.47 -9.00
CA ASN A 291 -0.75 -7.16 -9.50
C ASN A 291 -0.73 -6.70 -10.98
N ILE A 292 -1.89 -6.57 -11.61
CA ILE A 292 -2.03 -5.98 -12.96
C ILE A 292 -2.21 -4.48 -12.83
#